data_8f93f1498cc2fa988bdc7587e394bde6
#
_entry.id   8f93f1498cc2fa988bdc7587e394bde6
#
_cell.length_a   1.000
_cell.length_b   1.000
_cell.length_c   1.000
_cell.angle_alpha   90.00
_cell.angle_beta   90.00
_cell.angle_gamma   90.00
#
_symmetry.space_group_name_H-M   'P 1'
#
loop_
_entity.id
_entity.type
_entity.pdbx_description
1 polymer ?
#
loop_
_entity_poly.entity_id
_entity_poly.type
_entity_poly.pdbx_seq_one_letter_code
_entity_poly.pdbx_strand_id
1 'polypeptide(L)'
;AVYDLVDKLDGKNVLSRRVPVSLCVRESCGCQEQLPEIQNTPVSLTEQIHKLNRTITNMKLELISFQRRSWFISSLARSLNDCMEDEYAFLLEAMENMRELRTKCTYLFLLDEPIVYHQNEKWICPQNLRLAAYYRNEEVDAFHFYDRQPVTDQKGICQLMSDDERHQFMIFLLFSGEKQYGLLACDIQQEEFPFFYVISLQIGLSLHYLEIS
;
A
#
# COMPACT_ATOMS: atom_id res chain seq x y z
N ALA A 1 -3.26 -26.98 -13.41
CA ALA A 1 -3.35 -26.87 -14.89
C ALA A 1 -2.13 -26.17 -15.50
N VAL A 2 -1.74 -24.97 -15.05
CA VAL A 2 -0.57 -24.26 -15.62
C VAL A 2 0.73 -25.03 -15.37
N TYR A 3 0.94 -25.52 -14.16
CA TYR A 3 2.11 -26.34 -13.80
C TYR A 3 2.17 -27.66 -14.57
N ASP A 4 1.02 -28.30 -14.80
CA ASP A 4 0.93 -29.54 -15.59
C ASP A 4 1.33 -29.28 -17.06
N LEU A 5 1.09 -28.08 -17.57
CA LEU A 5 1.45 -27.69 -18.95
C LEU A 5 2.96 -27.47 -19.06
N VAL A 6 3.57 -26.82 -18.08
CA VAL A 6 5.02 -26.60 -18.01
C VAL A 6 5.74 -27.96 -17.90
N ASP A 7 5.30 -28.85 -17.02
CA ASP A 7 5.88 -30.19 -16.86
C ASP A 7 5.79 -31.02 -18.15
N LYS A 8 4.73 -30.83 -18.95
CA LYS A 8 4.57 -31.49 -20.23
C LYS A 8 5.51 -30.93 -21.32
N LEU A 9 5.77 -29.61 -21.29
CA LEU A 9 6.75 -28.96 -22.16
C LEU A 9 8.18 -29.38 -21.84
N ASP A 10 8.46 -29.68 -20.57
CA ASP A 10 9.75 -30.22 -20.08
C ASP A 10 9.93 -31.72 -20.35
N GLY A 11 9.01 -32.37 -21.11
CA GLY A 11 9.10 -33.78 -21.47
C GLY A 11 8.75 -34.77 -20.35
N LYS A 12 8.18 -34.28 -19.25
CA LYS A 12 7.72 -35.16 -18.16
C LYS A 12 6.39 -35.82 -18.50
N ASN A 13 6.23 -37.06 -18.06
CA ASN A 13 4.99 -37.80 -18.28
C ASN A 13 3.90 -37.31 -17.32
N VAL A 14 3.06 -36.39 -17.78
CA VAL A 14 1.95 -35.83 -17.00
C VAL A 14 0.69 -36.64 -17.26
N LEU A 15 0.15 -37.27 -16.22
CA LEU A 15 -1.10 -38.00 -16.30
C LEU A 15 -2.26 -37.03 -16.53
N SER A 16 -3.07 -37.31 -17.55
CA SER A 16 -4.32 -36.59 -17.79
C SER A 16 -5.26 -36.71 -16.58
N ARG A 17 -5.60 -35.57 -15.95
CA ARG A 17 -6.59 -35.54 -14.87
C ARG A 17 -7.76 -34.63 -15.22
N ARG A 18 -8.95 -35.04 -14.81
CA ARG A 18 -10.14 -34.20 -14.93
C ARG A 18 -10.14 -33.19 -13.78
N VAL A 19 -10.17 -31.91 -14.12
CA VAL A 19 -10.36 -30.85 -13.14
C VAL A 19 -11.86 -30.57 -13.05
N PRO A 20 -12.49 -30.71 -11.87
CA PRO A 20 -13.88 -30.34 -11.71
C PRO A 20 -14.02 -28.83 -11.91
N VAL A 21 -14.88 -28.43 -12.82
CA VAL A 21 -15.24 -27.03 -13.05
C VAL A 21 -16.70 -26.85 -12.75
N SER A 22 -17.05 -25.77 -12.05
CA SER A 22 -18.44 -25.37 -11.85
C SER A 22 -18.74 -24.13 -12.68
N LEU A 23 -19.86 -24.13 -13.35
CA LEU A 23 -20.35 -22.98 -14.10
C LEU A 23 -20.99 -22.00 -13.10
N CYS A 24 -20.41 -20.81 -12.95
CA CYS A 24 -21.07 -19.71 -12.25
C CYS A 24 -21.91 -18.93 -13.26
N VAL A 25 -23.21 -19.17 -13.27
CA VAL A 25 -24.18 -18.39 -14.04
C VAL A 25 -24.38 -17.06 -13.31
N ARG A 26 -24.19 -15.92 -14.03
CA ARG A 26 -24.46 -14.58 -13.51
C ARG A 26 -25.61 -13.97 -14.30
N GLU A 27 -26.41 -13.12 -13.68
CA GLU A 27 -27.50 -12.37 -14.33
C GLU A 27 -27.06 -11.60 -15.57
N SER A 28 -25.79 -11.15 -15.59
CA SER A 28 -25.19 -10.44 -16.73
C SER A 28 -25.09 -11.26 -18.01
N CYS A 29 -25.22 -12.59 -17.99
CA CYS A 29 -25.19 -13.42 -19.19
C CYS A 29 -26.58 -13.72 -19.79
N GLY A 30 -27.65 -13.17 -19.23
CA GLY A 30 -29.03 -13.35 -19.73
C GLY A 30 -29.56 -14.78 -19.61
N CYS A 31 -28.85 -15.66 -18.91
CA CYS A 31 -29.33 -17.00 -18.61
C CYS A 31 -30.35 -16.91 -17.47
N GLN A 32 -31.57 -17.45 -17.68
CA GLN A 32 -32.51 -17.63 -16.59
C GLN A 32 -31.88 -18.57 -15.56
N GLU A 33 -31.90 -18.17 -14.30
CA GLU A 33 -31.54 -19.06 -13.20
C GLU A 33 -32.45 -20.30 -13.23
N GLN A 34 -31.96 -21.36 -13.84
CA GLN A 34 -32.36 -22.67 -13.35
C GLN A 34 -31.58 -22.85 -12.04
N LEU A 35 -32.23 -22.50 -10.94
CA LEU A 35 -31.74 -22.86 -9.61
C LEU A 35 -31.35 -24.34 -9.68
N PRO A 36 -30.07 -24.70 -9.52
CA PRO A 36 -29.73 -26.09 -9.36
C PRO A 36 -30.54 -26.57 -8.17
N GLU A 37 -31.32 -27.65 -8.37
CA GLU A 37 -31.97 -28.34 -7.26
C GLU A 37 -30.87 -28.49 -6.19
N ILE A 38 -30.97 -27.70 -5.13
CA ILE A 38 -30.15 -27.84 -3.95
C ILE A 38 -30.48 -29.23 -3.45
N GLN A 39 -29.67 -30.21 -3.85
CA GLN A 39 -29.68 -31.49 -3.15
C GLN A 39 -29.37 -31.14 -1.70
N ASN A 40 -30.42 -31.01 -0.90
CA ASN A 40 -30.36 -30.85 0.54
C ASN A 40 -29.79 -32.15 1.14
N THR A 41 -28.53 -32.41 0.86
CA THR A 41 -27.71 -33.26 1.72
C THR A 41 -27.58 -32.48 3.02
N PRO A 42 -28.14 -32.97 4.14
CA PRO A 42 -28.02 -32.24 5.39
C PRO A 42 -26.54 -32.13 5.72
N VAL A 43 -26.01 -30.92 5.52
CA VAL A 43 -24.63 -30.57 5.94
C VAL A 43 -24.59 -30.92 7.41
N SER A 44 -23.69 -31.84 7.78
CA SER A 44 -23.65 -32.35 9.15
C SER A 44 -23.48 -31.16 10.09
N LEU A 45 -24.12 -31.18 11.23
CA LEU A 45 -24.07 -30.14 12.25
C LEU A 45 -22.59 -29.81 12.57
N THR A 46 -21.73 -30.83 12.54
CA THR A 46 -20.26 -30.73 12.71
C THR A 46 -19.60 -29.84 11.65
N GLU A 47 -19.99 -29.98 10.38
CA GLU A 47 -19.44 -29.15 9.29
C GLU A 47 -19.91 -27.69 9.41
N GLN A 48 -21.16 -27.46 9.85
CA GLN A 48 -21.66 -26.11 10.12
C GLN A 48 -20.87 -25.44 11.25
N ILE A 49 -20.62 -26.17 12.34
CA ILE A 49 -19.82 -25.70 13.47
C ILE A 49 -18.38 -25.39 13.02
N HIS A 50 -17.75 -26.24 12.23
CA HIS A 50 -16.40 -26.01 11.72
C HIS A 50 -16.35 -24.75 10.82
N LYS A 51 -17.31 -24.58 9.92
CA LYS A 51 -17.43 -23.39 9.07
C LYS A 51 -17.61 -22.12 9.90
N LEU A 52 -18.46 -22.16 10.91
CA LEU A 52 -18.71 -21.03 11.80
C LEU A 52 -17.47 -20.67 12.61
N ASN A 53 -16.79 -21.66 13.19
CA ASN A 53 -15.55 -21.46 13.93
C ASN A 53 -14.45 -20.84 13.07
N ARG A 54 -14.30 -21.29 11.82
CA ARG A 54 -13.36 -20.69 10.86
C ARG A 54 -13.70 -19.24 10.57
N THR A 55 -14.99 -18.93 10.36
CA THR A 55 -15.46 -17.55 10.14
C THR A 55 -15.15 -16.67 11.35
N ILE A 56 -15.46 -17.13 12.57
CA ILE A 56 -15.18 -16.40 13.81
C ILE A 56 -13.66 -16.16 13.96
N THR A 57 -12.84 -17.15 13.66
CA THR A 57 -11.37 -17.00 13.73
C THR A 57 -10.88 -15.96 12.74
N ASN A 58 -11.34 -15.98 11.49
CA ASN A 58 -10.99 -14.99 10.48
C ASN A 58 -11.42 -13.58 10.92
N MET A 59 -12.65 -13.41 11.39
CA MET A 59 -13.14 -12.11 11.88
C MET A 59 -12.30 -11.59 13.07
N LYS A 60 -11.87 -12.47 13.98
CA LYS A 60 -10.98 -12.09 15.08
C LYS A 60 -9.62 -11.60 14.57
N LEU A 61 -9.03 -12.29 13.59
CA LEU A 61 -7.76 -11.87 12.99
C LEU A 61 -7.89 -10.52 12.28
N GLU A 62 -8.97 -10.32 11.55
CA GLU A 62 -9.25 -9.02 10.90
C GLU A 62 -9.41 -7.90 11.93
N LEU A 63 -10.14 -8.14 13.04
CA LEU A 63 -10.30 -7.16 14.10
C LEU A 63 -8.96 -6.81 14.75
N ILE A 64 -8.12 -7.79 15.05
CA ILE A 64 -6.78 -7.56 15.61
C ILE A 64 -5.92 -6.74 14.63
N SER A 65 -5.95 -7.05 13.34
CA SER A 65 -5.21 -6.31 12.32
C SER A 65 -5.71 -4.86 12.22
N PHE A 66 -7.02 -4.65 12.27
CA PHE A 66 -7.63 -3.31 12.27
C PHE A 66 -7.22 -2.50 13.50
N GLN A 67 -7.28 -3.09 14.70
CA GLN A 67 -6.86 -2.43 15.93
C GLN A 67 -5.38 -2.04 15.90
N ARG A 68 -4.50 -2.93 15.40
CA ARG A 68 -3.07 -2.65 15.24
C ARG A 68 -2.83 -1.47 14.29
N ARG A 69 -3.50 -1.45 13.13
CA ARG A 69 -3.40 -0.36 12.16
C ARG A 69 -3.89 0.97 12.73
N SER A 70 -5.02 0.95 13.43
CA SER A 70 -5.59 2.14 14.09
C SER A 70 -4.65 2.70 15.16
N TRP A 71 -4.07 1.81 15.97
CA TRP A 71 -3.09 2.19 16.97
C TRP A 71 -1.83 2.79 16.34
N PHE A 72 -1.33 2.18 15.27
CA PHE A 72 -0.16 2.68 14.53
C PHE A 72 -0.39 4.10 14.01
N ILE A 73 -1.53 4.39 13.36
CA ILE A 73 -1.83 5.73 12.86
C ILE A 73 -1.86 6.76 13.99
N SER A 74 -2.44 6.40 15.14
CA SER A 74 -2.46 7.29 16.29
C SER A 74 -1.07 7.51 16.90
N SER A 75 -0.22 6.49 16.88
CA SER A 75 1.17 6.57 17.32
C SER A 75 1.99 7.44 16.37
N LEU A 76 1.88 7.21 15.07
CA LEU A 76 2.52 8.01 14.03
C LEU A 76 2.14 9.49 14.17
N ALA A 77 0.84 9.80 14.28
CA ALA A 77 0.39 11.18 14.44
C ALA A 77 1.02 11.86 15.65
N ARG A 78 1.19 11.13 16.76
CA ARG A 78 1.83 11.65 17.96
C ARG A 78 3.31 11.86 17.76
N SER A 79 4.04 10.84 17.27
CA SER A 79 5.49 10.92 17.10
C SER A 79 5.88 12.02 16.11
N LEU A 80 5.14 12.18 15.01
CA LEU A 80 5.36 13.28 14.07
C LEU A 80 5.08 14.64 14.72
N ASN A 81 4.05 14.74 15.56
CA ASN A 81 3.74 16.00 16.25
C ASN A 81 4.83 16.40 17.25
N ASP A 82 5.48 15.43 17.89
CA ASP A 82 6.58 15.69 18.83
C ASP A 82 7.85 16.24 18.14
N CYS A 83 7.94 16.13 16.80
CA CYS A 83 9.07 16.58 15.97
C CYS A 83 8.76 17.86 15.16
N MET A 84 7.65 18.58 15.41
CA MET A 84 7.20 19.72 14.60
C MET A 84 8.10 20.96 14.63
N GLU A 85 9.07 21.02 15.53
CA GLU A 85 10.02 22.15 15.62
C GLU A 85 11.26 21.96 14.72
N ASP A 86 11.51 20.72 14.23
CA ASP A 86 12.66 20.37 13.41
C ASP A 86 12.27 19.48 12.24
N GLU A 87 12.31 20.04 11.04
CA GLU A 87 11.97 19.33 9.80
C GLU A 87 12.83 18.07 9.60
N TYR A 88 14.12 18.11 9.93
CA TYR A 88 15.00 16.95 9.79
C TYR A 88 14.60 15.82 10.76
N ALA A 89 14.32 16.15 12.00
CA ALA A 89 13.84 15.19 12.99
C ALA A 89 12.48 14.60 12.60
N PHE A 90 11.58 15.44 12.06
CA PHE A 90 10.29 14.99 11.51
C PHE A 90 10.46 13.98 10.37
N LEU A 91 11.36 14.24 9.43
CA LEU A 91 11.61 13.36 8.29
C LEU A 91 12.22 12.02 8.71
N LEU A 92 13.16 12.03 9.65
CA LEU A 92 13.71 10.81 10.25
C LEU A 92 12.63 10.00 10.94
N GLU A 93 11.82 10.63 11.78
CA GLU A 93 10.75 9.97 12.52
C GLU A 93 9.71 9.34 11.57
N ALA A 94 9.38 10.03 10.48
CA ALA A 94 8.49 9.49 9.45
C ALA A 94 9.06 8.20 8.86
N MET A 95 10.35 8.16 8.53
CA MET A 95 10.98 6.98 7.94
C MET A 95 11.20 5.85 8.96
N GLU A 96 11.49 6.16 10.22
CA GLU A 96 11.56 5.18 11.30
C GLU A 96 10.21 4.45 11.47
N ASN A 97 9.11 5.18 11.41
CA ASN A 97 7.78 4.58 11.43
C ASN A 97 7.54 3.68 10.19
N MET A 98 8.07 4.01 9.01
CA MET A 98 7.99 3.13 7.83
C MET A 98 8.82 1.85 8.02
N ARG A 99 9.98 1.94 8.68
CA ARG A 99 10.78 0.77 9.06
C ARG A 99 10.02 -0.17 10.01
N GLU A 100 9.30 0.37 10.99
CA GLU A 100 8.47 -0.44 11.89
C GLU A 100 7.36 -1.20 11.16
N LEU A 101 6.83 -0.65 10.07
CA LEU A 101 5.84 -1.30 9.21
C LEU A 101 6.45 -2.40 8.34
N ARG A 102 7.78 -2.53 8.32
CA ARG A 102 8.52 -3.52 7.52
C ARG A 102 8.23 -3.42 6.02
N THR A 103 8.08 -2.21 5.52
CA THR A 103 8.14 -1.99 4.07
C THR A 103 9.53 -2.43 3.59
N LYS A 104 9.67 -2.88 2.34
CA LYS A 104 10.99 -3.19 1.81
C LYS A 104 11.83 -1.93 1.65
N CYS A 105 11.21 -0.90 1.09
CA CYS A 105 11.79 0.42 1.00
C CYS A 105 10.68 1.48 0.87
N THR A 106 11.01 2.69 1.31
CA THR A 106 10.13 3.86 1.24
C THR A 106 10.97 5.09 0.94
N TYR A 107 10.45 5.95 0.07
CA TYR A 107 11.09 7.21 -0.32
C TYR A 107 10.11 8.35 -0.16
N LEU A 108 10.53 9.40 0.49
CA LEU A 108 9.78 10.63 0.69
C LEU A 108 10.37 11.74 -0.18
N PHE A 109 9.59 12.22 -1.11
CA PHE A 109 9.96 13.35 -1.97
C PHE A 109 9.13 14.56 -1.58
N LEU A 110 9.79 15.69 -1.35
CA LEU A 110 9.14 16.94 -1.04
C LEU A 110 9.32 17.95 -2.18
N LEU A 111 8.37 18.85 -2.29
CA LEU A 111 8.43 20.02 -3.14
C LEU A 111 9.23 21.12 -2.45
N ASP A 112 9.92 21.96 -3.22
CA ASP A 112 10.60 23.17 -2.69
C ASP A 112 9.57 24.15 -2.08
N GLU A 113 8.41 24.26 -2.73
CA GLU A 113 7.25 25.01 -2.28
C GLU A 113 5.98 24.19 -2.53
N PRO A 114 5.02 24.14 -1.60
CA PRO A 114 3.77 23.42 -1.80
C PRO A 114 2.99 23.99 -3.00
N ILE A 115 2.38 23.08 -3.79
CA ILE A 115 1.55 23.47 -4.92
C ILE A 115 0.09 23.49 -4.49
N VAL A 116 -0.60 24.59 -4.74
CA VAL A 116 -2.04 24.72 -4.49
C VAL A 116 -2.81 24.30 -5.73
N TYR A 117 -3.74 23.36 -5.57
CA TYR A 117 -4.68 22.94 -6.61
C TYR A 117 -6.08 23.43 -6.28
N HIS A 118 -6.73 24.05 -7.26
CA HIS A 118 -8.12 24.44 -7.13
C HIS A 118 -9.08 23.36 -7.64
N GLN A 119 -10.30 23.39 -7.15
CA GLN A 119 -11.33 22.44 -7.55
C GLN A 119 -11.49 22.43 -9.09
N ASN A 120 -11.44 21.23 -9.70
CA ASN A 120 -11.48 20.96 -11.14
C ASN A 120 -10.17 21.19 -11.91
N GLU A 121 -9.06 21.54 -11.27
CA GLU A 121 -7.77 21.54 -11.94
C GLU A 121 -7.29 20.11 -12.17
N LYS A 122 -6.71 19.88 -13.36
CA LYS A 122 -6.10 18.58 -13.67
C LYS A 122 -4.77 18.49 -12.95
N TRP A 123 -4.62 17.43 -12.14
CA TRP A 123 -3.32 17.15 -11.52
C TRP A 123 -2.23 16.92 -12.56
N ILE A 124 -1.09 17.54 -12.37
CA ILE A 124 0.12 17.39 -13.19
C ILE A 124 1.25 16.96 -12.25
N CYS A 125 2.03 15.97 -12.67
CA CYS A 125 3.16 15.51 -11.87
C CYS A 125 4.16 16.66 -11.66
N PRO A 126 4.46 17.02 -10.41
CA PRO A 126 5.41 18.11 -10.12
C PRO A 126 6.81 17.79 -10.67
N GLN A 127 7.50 18.81 -11.15
CA GLN A 127 8.86 18.71 -11.68
C GLN A 127 9.96 19.11 -10.66
N ASN A 128 9.57 19.75 -9.55
CA ASN A 128 10.48 20.28 -8.53
C ASN A 128 10.49 19.41 -7.27
N LEU A 129 10.55 18.10 -7.45
CA LEU A 129 10.63 17.16 -6.35
C LEU A 129 12.08 16.98 -5.91
N ARG A 130 12.30 16.87 -4.61
CA ARG A 130 13.59 16.52 -4.02
C ARG A 130 13.44 15.33 -3.09
N LEU A 131 14.38 14.41 -3.12
CA LEU A 131 14.45 13.34 -2.14
C LEU A 131 14.76 13.94 -0.76
N ALA A 132 13.80 13.84 0.15
CA ALA A 132 13.90 14.42 1.49
C ALA A 132 14.31 13.39 2.54
N ALA A 133 13.83 12.15 2.40
CA ALA A 133 14.17 11.05 3.31
C ALA A 133 13.92 9.69 2.63
N TYR A 134 14.55 8.66 3.15
CA TYR A 134 14.29 7.29 2.70
C TYR A 134 14.48 6.28 3.82
N TYR A 135 13.81 5.13 3.64
CA TYR A 135 14.09 3.88 4.33
C TYR A 135 14.40 2.81 3.29
N ARG A 136 15.55 2.17 3.39
CA ARG A 136 15.98 1.10 2.51
C ARG A 136 17.04 0.24 3.18
N ASN A 137 16.97 -1.09 3.03
CA ASN A 137 17.96 -2.04 3.55
C ASN A 137 18.26 -1.85 5.05
N GLU A 138 17.22 -1.66 5.86
CA GLU A 138 17.31 -1.38 7.32
C GLU A 138 17.97 -0.02 7.65
N GLU A 139 18.33 0.77 6.65
CA GLU A 139 18.90 2.10 6.81
C GLU A 139 17.82 3.16 6.65
N VAL A 140 17.80 4.11 7.57
CA VAL A 140 16.94 5.30 7.54
C VAL A 140 17.84 6.52 7.43
N ASP A 141 17.50 7.41 6.52
CA ASP A 141 18.22 8.66 6.35
C ASP A 141 17.28 9.79 5.93
N ALA A 142 17.64 11.02 6.28
CA ALA A 142 16.95 12.24 5.90
C ALA A 142 17.95 13.32 5.50
N PHE A 143 17.48 14.28 4.71
CA PHE A 143 18.34 15.33 4.18
C PHE A 143 17.84 16.71 4.60
N HIS A 144 18.75 17.54 5.07
CA HIS A 144 18.47 18.96 5.22
C HIS A 144 18.12 19.59 3.86
N PHE A 145 17.34 20.64 3.84
CA PHE A 145 16.80 21.23 2.61
C PHE A 145 17.84 21.43 1.51
N TYR A 146 19.03 21.92 1.85
CA TYR A 146 20.09 22.20 0.88
C TYR A 146 20.84 20.94 0.35
N ASP A 147 20.72 19.83 1.07
CA ASP A 147 21.41 18.57 0.74
C ASP A 147 20.49 17.63 -0.08
N ARG A 148 19.22 17.99 -0.25
CA ARG A 148 18.23 17.20 -0.98
C ARG A 148 18.56 17.08 -2.45
N GLN A 149 18.57 15.87 -2.95
CA GLN A 149 18.83 15.61 -4.37
C GLN A 149 17.60 15.99 -5.22
N PRO A 150 17.72 16.88 -6.21
CA PRO A 150 16.62 17.23 -7.08
C PRO A 150 16.26 16.08 -8.00
N VAL A 151 14.98 15.87 -8.22
CA VAL A 151 14.42 14.89 -9.14
C VAL A 151 13.68 15.62 -10.24
N THR A 152 14.27 15.68 -11.42
CA THR A 152 13.80 16.53 -12.51
C THR A 152 12.74 15.86 -13.40
N ASP A 153 12.63 14.54 -13.34
CA ASP A 153 11.66 13.79 -14.15
C ASP A 153 11.30 12.44 -13.51
N GLN A 154 10.33 11.76 -14.11
CA GLN A 154 9.92 10.42 -13.66
C GLN A 154 11.05 9.38 -13.74
N LYS A 155 11.97 9.55 -14.68
CA LYS A 155 13.14 8.64 -14.81
C LYS A 155 14.10 8.83 -13.64
N GLY A 156 14.30 10.06 -13.19
CA GLY A 156 15.09 10.37 -11.99
C GLY A 156 14.53 9.72 -10.74
N ILE A 157 13.21 9.75 -10.54
CA ILE A 157 12.55 9.02 -9.45
C ILE A 157 12.85 7.53 -9.55
N CYS A 158 12.65 6.92 -10.72
CA CYS A 158 12.93 5.50 -10.92
C CYS A 158 14.41 5.16 -10.71
N GLN A 159 15.33 6.02 -11.10
CA GLN A 159 16.76 5.79 -10.92
C GLN A 159 17.18 5.82 -9.44
N LEU A 160 16.64 6.76 -8.66
CA LEU A 160 16.91 6.83 -7.22
C LEU A 160 16.34 5.63 -6.46
N MET A 161 15.21 5.09 -6.94
CA MET A 161 14.55 3.93 -6.34
C MET A 161 15.05 2.59 -6.89
N SER A 162 15.89 2.61 -7.95
CA SER A 162 16.36 1.39 -8.60
C SER A 162 17.54 0.78 -7.85
N ASP A 163 17.45 -0.51 -7.62
CA ASP A 163 18.56 -1.39 -7.24
C ASP A 163 18.50 -2.65 -8.11
N ASP A 164 19.29 -3.68 -7.79
CA ASP A 164 19.31 -4.95 -8.53
C ASP A 164 18.07 -5.82 -8.28
N GLU A 165 17.18 -5.40 -7.37
CA GLU A 165 15.95 -6.12 -7.04
C GLU A 165 14.74 -5.60 -7.83
N ARG A 166 13.71 -6.43 -7.95
CA ARG A 166 12.42 -6.02 -8.50
C ARG A 166 11.56 -5.42 -7.40
N HIS A 167 11.17 -4.16 -7.58
CA HIS A 167 10.28 -3.43 -6.71
C HIS A 167 8.95 -3.11 -7.38
N GLN A 168 7.88 -3.05 -6.57
CA GLN A 168 6.58 -2.57 -6.98
C GLN A 168 6.21 -1.37 -6.12
N PHE A 169 6.51 -0.18 -6.61
CA PHE A 169 6.20 1.04 -5.88
C PHE A 169 4.75 1.47 -6.07
N MET A 170 4.11 1.77 -4.94
CA MET A 170 2.89 2.56 -4.91
C MET A 170 3.24 4.00 -4.50
N ILE A 171 2.73 4.95 -5.28
CA ILE A 171 3.00 6.38 -5.06
C ILE A 171 1.76 7.02 -4.47
N PHE A 172 1.94 7.67 -3.33
CA PHE A 172 0.91 8.41 -2.63
C PHE A 172 1.23 9.90 -2.69
N LEU A 173 0.20 10.70 -2.96
CA LEU A 173 0.32 12.15 -2.97
C LEU A 173 0.16 12.66 -1.54
N LEU A 174 1.05 13.53 -1.10
CA LEU A 174 1.01 14.14 0.23
C LEU A 174 0.24 15.45 0.17
N PHE A 175 -1.04 15.39 0.52
CA PHE A 175 -1.93 16.54 0.52
C PHE A 175 -2.38 16.92 1.94
N SER A 176 -2.60 18.21 2.13
CA SER A 176 -3.44 18.76 3.20
C SER A 176 -4.36 19.84 2.61
N GLY A 177 -5.66 19.55 2.59
CA GLY A 177 -6.62 20.38 1.87
C GLY A 177 -6.31 20.43 0.37
N GLU A 178 -6.12 21.64 -0.16
CA GLU A 178 -5.80 21.88 -1.58
C GLU A 178 -4.28 21.96 -1.85
N LYS A 179 -3.45 21.90 -0.80
CA LYS A 179 -1.98 21.98 -0.92
C LYS A 179 -1.34 20.60 -1.04
N GLN A 180 -0.50 20.41 -2.05
CA GLN A 180 0.37 19.26 -2.21
C GLN A 180 1.78 19.60 -1.72
N TYR A 181 2.32 18.76 -0.83
CA TYR A 181 3.63 18.91 -0.22
C TYR A 181 4.70 18.03 -0.89
N GLY A 182 4.28 16.93 -1.50
CA GLY A 182 5.22 15.99 -2.08
C GLY A 182 4.59 14.65 -2.46
N LEU A 183 5.44 13.63 -2.49
CA LEU A 183 5.09 12.25 -2.82
C LEU A 183 5.72 11.28 -1.82
N LEU A 184 5.01 10.21 -1.49
CA LEU A 184 5.52 9.07 -0.74
C LEU A 184 5.49 7.85 -1.65
N ALA A 185 6.63 7.23 -1.93
CA ALA A 185 6.75 6.01 -2.72
C ALA A 185 7.10 4.84 -1.79
N CYS A 186 6.26 3.81 -1.75
CA CYS A 186 6.44 2.64 -0.88
C CYS A 186 6.41 1.35 -1.69
N ASP A 187 7.34 0.43 -1.42
CA ASP A 187 7.26 -0.94 -1.92
C ASP A 187 6.37 -1.77 -0.99
N ILE A 188 5.10 -1.88 -1.38
CA ILE A 188 4.05 -2.54 -0.61
C ILE A 188 3.16 -3.40 -1.50
N GLN A 189 2.41 -4.32 -0.89
CA GLN A 189 1.41 -5.11 -1.59
C GLN A 189 0.11 -4.30 -1.83
N GLN A 190 -0.64 -4.67 -2.85
CA GLN A 190 -1.87 -3.96 -3.24
C GLN A 190 -2.92 -3.91 -2.10
N GLU A 191 -2.98 -4.94 -1.28
CA GLU A 191 -3.91 -5.05 -0.15
C GLU A 191 -3.61 -4.04 0.98
N GLU A 192 -2.39 -3.51 1.01
CA GLU A 192 -1.94 -2.53 2.00
C GLU A 192 -2.26 -1.09 1.58
N PHE A 193 -2.62 -0.87 0.31
CA PHE A 193 -2.90 0.46 -0.23
C PHE A 193 -3.82 1.32 0.64
N PRO A 194 -5.00 0.83 1.14
CA PRO A 194 -5.89 1.68 1.93
C PRO A 194 -5.25 2.16 3.24
N PHE A 195 -4.39 1.35 3.83
CA PHE A 195 -3.69 1.70 5.06
C PHE A 195 -2.60 2.75 4.81
N PHE A 196 -1.77 2.56 3.79
CA PHE A 196 -0.74 3.52 3.41
C PHE A 196 -1.31 4.83 2.87
N TYR A 197 -2.49 4.81 2.26
CA TYR A 197 -3.21 6.02 1.90
C TYR A 197 -3.54 6.87 3.13
N VAL A 198 -4.00 6.26 4.24
CA VAL A 198 -4.25 7.00 5.49
C VAL A 198 -2.94 7.54 6.09
N ILE A 199 -1.85 6.77 6.02
CA ILE A 199 -0.51 7.23 6.45
C ILE A 199 -0.08 8.45 5.63
N SER A 200 -0.24 8.42 4.32
CA SER A 200 0.13 9.55 3.46
C SER A 200 -0.68 10.82 3.76
N LEU A 201 -1.97 10.68 4.09
CA LEU A 201 -2.79 11.80 4.55
C LEU A 201 -2.28 12.36 5.88
N GLN A 202 -1.90 11.48 6.81
CA GLN A 202 -1.35 11.90 8.11
C GLN A 202 -0.02 12.66 7.95
N ILE A 203 0.88 12.15 7.11
CA ILE A 203 2.15 12.82 6.81
C ILE A 203 1.88 14.17 6.13
N GLY A 204 0.98 14.24 5.14
CA GLY A 204 0.61 15.48 4.46
C GLY A 204 0.04 16.53 5.41
N LEU A 205 -0.82 16.11 6.34
CA LEU A 205 -1.36 16.98 7.38
C LEU A 205 -0.26 17.50 8.32
N SER A 206 0.66 16.62 8.72
CA SER A 206 1.78 16.98 9.59
C SER A 206 2.75 17.95 8.89
N LEU A 207 3.02 17.77 7.59
CA LEU A 207 3.80 18.73 6.78
C LEU A 207 3.12 20.11 6.71
N HIS A 208 1.79 20.15 6.65
CA HIS A 208 1.08 21.41 6.71
C HIS A 208 1.27 22.12 8.05
N TYR A 209 1.21 21.40 9.16
CA TYR A 209 1.48 22.00 10.47
C TYR A 209 2.92 22.47 10.60
N LEU A 210 3.89 21.74 10.05
CA LEU A 210 5.30 22.13 10.02
C LEU A 210 5.51 23.44 9.23
N GLU A 211 4.76 23.66 8.13
CA GLU A 211 4.84 24.87 7.32
C GLU A 211 4.35 26.12 8.10
N ILE A 212 3.40 25.99 9.00
CA ILE A 212 2.76 27.10 9.69
C ILE A 212 3.30 27.34 11.12
N SER A 213 4.16 26.42 11.63
CA SER A 213 4.80 26.54 12.94
C SER A 213 6.01 27.48 12.88
#